data_f6f3caaaf734c5733cfac9781e757d34
#
_entry.id   f6f3caaaf734c5733cfac9781e757d34
#
_cell.length_a   1.000
_cell.length_b   1.000
_cell.length_c   1.000
_cell.angle_alpha   90.00
_cell.angle_beta   90.00
_cell.angle_gamma   90.00
#
_symmetry.space_group_name_H-M   'P 1'
#
loop_
_entity.id
_entity.type
_entity.pdbx_description
1 polymer ?
#
loop_
_entity_poly.entity_id
_entity_poly.type
_entity_poly.pdbx_seq_one_letter_code
_entity_poly.pdbx_strand_id
1 'polypeptide(L)'
;MSSKPTLRDRSRDNQADISETQQRDLPEGERPHADAEMTRVLKTAPLRKASDPSTGVITYWRHDPLHDVVKPMADHVLMAFPAEPVRFERRDGKAFVNGMTRPGTVTVIPAGSSSRWDIFQPLSVVQLYLPQATLKRVAHEAGTASPGDLVERTAHSDPITARLLLSAADALEGSAALDALFRHQLTDLLATRVLAAHTGSPVATQPAIGGLSPTILRRAIERLRSDTDADVSLAALASDAGLSRFHFCRAFKESTGLSPHAWLRQHQLEQAMNMLRSTDDSIVSIAAELGYSSQTAFAAAFRKLTGETPSDWRRRSR
;
A
#
# COMPACT_ATOMS: atom_id res chain seq x y z
N MET A 1 13.31 -49.49 -6.34
CA MET A 1 13.09 -49.33 -4.88
C MET A 1 12.54 -47.90 -4.68
N SER A 2 11.26 -47.81 -4.48
CA SER A 2 10.52 -46.52 -4.47
C SER A 2 10.26 -46.16 -3.01
N SER A 3 10.88 -45.09 -2.52
CA SER A 3 10.67 -44.59 -1.16
C SER A 3 9.46 -43.63 -1.16
N LYS A 4 8.41 -44.03 -0.43
CA LYS A 4 7.24 -43.17 -0.14
C LYS A 4 7.63 -42.05 0.83
N PRO A 5 7.13 -40.82 0.66
CA PRO A 5 7.32 -39.75 1.65
C PRO A 5 6.48 -40.04 2.91
N THR A 6 7.10 -39.82 4.06
CA THR A 6 6.57 -40.11 5.39
C THR A 6 5.44 -39.18 5.79
N LEU A 7 4.45 -39.72 6.48
CA LEU A 7 3.21 -39.08 6.99
C LEU A 7 3.42 -37.87 7.96
N ARG A 8 4.65 -37.53 8.30
CA ARG A 8 4.95 -36.41 9.23
C ARG A 8 4.90 -35.02 8.62
N ASP A 9 5.01 -34.87 7.29
CA ASP A 9 5.04 -33.54 6.65
C ASP A 9 3.63 -32.96 6.39
N ARG A 10 2.63 -33.83 6.21
CA ARG A 10 1.23 -33.39 5.99
C ARG A 10 0.52 -32.84 7.23
N SER A 11 1.00 -33.17 8.43
CA SER A 11 0.38 -32.72 9.69
C SER A 11 0.83 -31.31 10.11
N ARG A 12 1.98 -30.83 9.64
CA ARG A 12 2.43 -29.44 9.91
C ARG A 12 1.73 -28.42 9.04
N ASP A 13 1.51 -28.71 7.75
CA ASP A 13 0.78 -27.81 6.84
C ASP A 13 -0.71 -27.71 7.23
N ASN A 14 -1.30 -28.80 7.69
CA ASN A 14 -2.71 -28.81 8.10
C ASN A 14 -2.94 -28.12 9.46
N GLN A 15 -1.93 -28.10 10.34
CA GLN A 15 -1.99 -27.42 11.63
C GLN A 15 -1.77 -25.91 11.50
N ALA A 16 -0.97 -25.45 10.52
CA ALA A 16 -0.80 -24.05 10.18
C ALA A 16 -2.09 -23.46 9.56
N ASP A 17 -2.73 -24.21 8.64
CA ASP A 17 -3.97 -23.79 7.96
C ASP A 17 -5.18 -23.73 8.92
N ILE A 18 -5.27 -24.63 9.89
CA ILE A 18 -6.30 -24.63 10.93
C ILE A 18 -6.08 -23.45 11.91
N SER A 19 -4.83 -23.12 12.24
CA SER A 19 -4.49 -21.94 13.08
C SER A 19 -4.85 -20.62 12.42
N GLU A 20 -4.62 -20.47 11.11
CA GLU A 20 -4.95 -19.26 10.37
C GLU A 20 -6.46 -19.06 10.22
N THR A 21 -7.22 -20.12 10.02
CA THR A 21 -8.68 -20.06 9.90
C THR A 21 -9.35 -19.73 11.24
N GLN A 22 -8.85 -20.26 12.35
CA GLN A 22 -9.38 -19.95 13.69
C GLN A 22 -9.07 -18.56 14.20
N GLN A 23 -8.02 -17.88 13.69
CA GLN A 23 -7.66 -16.51 14.08
C GLN A 23 -8.47 -15.43 13.35
N ARG A 24 -9.21 -15.76 12.29
CA ARG A 24 -10.09 -14.80 11.59
C ARG A 24 -11.36 -14.43 12.37
N ASP A 25 -11.76 -15.25 13.32
CA ASP A 25 -13.07 -15.17 14.00
C ASP A 25 -13.00 -14.76 15.47
N LEU A 26 -11.95 -14.06 15.92
CA LEU A 26 -11.96 -13.48 17.26
C LEU A 26 -13.12 -12.48 17.37
N PRO A 27 -14.01 -12.60 18.40
CA PRO A 27 -15.03 -11.62 18.67
C PRO A 27 -14.45 -10.20 18.78
N GLU A 28 -15.21 -9.18 18.39
CA GLU A 28 -14.74 -7.79 18.34
C GLU A 28 -14.08 -7.34 19.67
N GLY A 29 -14.61 -7.80 20.82
CA GLY A 29 -14.08 -7.48 22.16
C GLY A 29 -12.79 -8.21 22.58
N GLU A 30 -12.34 -9.21 21.81
CA GLU A 30 -11.11 -9.98 22.09
C GLU A 30 -9.95 -9.62 21.17
N ARG A 31 -10.18 -8.74 20.18
CA ARG A 31 -9.14 -8.32 19.26
C ARG A 31 -8.17 -7.35 19.93
N PRO A 32 -6.85 -7.50 19.70
CA PRO A 32 -5.88 -6.54 20.22
C PRO A 32 -6.09 -5.17 19.59
N HIS A 33 -5.78 -4.11 20.33
CA HIS A 33 -5.65 -2.78 19.75
C HIS A 33 -4.49 -2.72 18.77
N ALA A 34 -4.61 -1.86 17.76
CA ALA A 34 -3.62 -1.73 16.69
C ALA A 34 -2.20 -1.39 17.22
N ASP A 35 -2.09 -0.62 18.28
CA ASP A 35 -0.82 -0.28 18.91
C ASP A 35 -0.06 -1.51 19.42
N ALA A 36 -0.75 -2.43 20.07
CA ALA A 36 -0.15 -3.68 20.57
C ALA A 36 0.27 -4.60 19.41
N GLU A 37 -0.58 -4.74 18.42
CA GLU A 37 -0.30 -5.59 17.26
C GLU A 37 0.85 -5.03 16.40
N MET A 38 0.88 -3.71 16.16
CA MET A 38 1.98 -3.09 15.42
C MET A 38 3.31 -3.21 16.17
N THR A 39 3.31 -3.03 17.49
CA THR A 39 4.53 -3.27 18.30
C THR A 39 5.02 -4.71 18.17
N ARG A 40 4.11 -5.69 18.18
CA ARG A 40 4.44 -7.11 17.99
C ARG A 40 5.07 -7.37 16.61
N VAL A 41 4.42 -6.87 15.56
CA VAL A 41 4.81 -7.13 14.16
C VAL A 41 6.09 -6.39 13.79
N LEU A 42 6.21 -5.11 14.15
CA LEU A 42 7.36 -4.28 13.81
C LEU A 42 8.57 -4.53 14.71
N LYS A 43 8.39 -5.23 15.83
CA LYS A 43 9.46 -5.61 16.80
C LYS A 43 10.28 -4.40 17.29
N THR A 44 9.67 -3.24 17.31
CA THR A 44 10.25 -1.98 17.76
C THR A 44 9.19 -1.10 18.40
N ALA A 45 9.58 0.00 19.04
CA ALA A 45 8.66 1.02 19.52
C ALA A 45 8.52 2.14 18.47
N PRO A 46 7.40 2.87 18.44
CA PRO A 46 7.27 4.04 17.60
C PRO A 46 8.29 5.13 18.01
N LEU A 47 8.84 5.84 17.04
CA LEU A 47 9.73 6.98 17.29
C LEU A 47 8.98 8.11 18.01
N ARG A 48 7.70 8.30 17.67
CA ARG A 48 6.81 9.29 18.27
C ARG A 48 5.42 8.68 18.40
N LYS A 49 4.70 9.04 19.46
CA LYS A 49 3.35 8.58 19.71
C LYS A 49 2.54 9.62 20.47
N ALA A 50 1.32 9.85 20.04
CA ALA A 50 0.32 10.57 20.80
C ALA A 50 -0.98 9.78 20.83
N SER A 51 -1.59 9.68 22.01
CA SER A 51 -2.85 8.99 22.22
C SER A 51 -3.91 9.99 22.68
N ASP A 52 -5.08 9.88 22.08
CA ASP A 52 -6.29 10.56 22.55
C ASP A 52 -7.38 9.49 22.72
N PRO A 53 -7.86 9.26 23.96
CA PRO A 53 -8.83 8.21 24.23
C PRO A 53 -10.14 8.37 23.47
N SER A 54 -10.47 9.59 23.05
CA SER A 54 -11.73 9.91 22.37
C SER A 54 -11.66 9.85 20.86
N THR A 55 -10.45 9.94 20.27
CA THR A 55 -10.30 10.01 18.82
C THR A 55 -9.38 8.94 18.22
N GLY A 56 -8.31 8.54 18.92
CA GLY A 56 -7.41 7.49 18.46
C GLY A 56 -5.94 7.71 18.81
N VAL A 57 -5.08 6.96 18.16
CA VAL A 57 -3.62 6.99 18.40
C VAL A 57 -2.90 7.30 17.11
N ILE A 58 -2.02 8.30 17.13
CA ILE A 58 -1.13 8.63 16.01
C ILE A 58 0.28 8.22 16.39
N THR A 59 0.97 7.55 15.48
CA THR A 59 2.32 7.04 15.67
C THR A 59 3.19 7.36 14.46
N TYR A 60 4.46 7.58 14.70
CA TYR A 60 5.49 7.64 13.67
C TYR A 60 6.49 6.52 13.89
N TRP A 61 6.60 5.63 12.92
CA TRP A 61 7.48 4.47 12.95
C TRP A 61 8.61 4.60 11.97
N ARG A 62 9.73 4.02 12.33
CA ARG A 62 10.77 3.60 11.42
C ARG A 62 11.15 2.17 11.80
N HIS A 63 11.02 1.25 10.87
CA HIS A 63 11.27 -0.15 11.12
C HIS A 63 12.12 -0.78 10.01
N ASP A 64 12.78 -1.86 10.34
CA ASP A 64 13.54 -2.69 9.42
C ASP A 64 12.62 -3.49 8.49
N PRO A 65 13.15 -4.22 7.49
CA PRO A 65 12.37 -5.10 6.64
C PRO A 65 11.44 -5.99 7.46
N LEU A 66 10.20 -6.15 6.97
CA LEU A 66 9.13 -6.87 7.65
C LEU A 66 8.66 -8.05 6.81
N HIS A 67 8.54 -9.23 7.43
CA HIS A 67 7.98 -10.44 6.83
C HIS A 67 7.11 -11.16 7.88
N ASP A 68 5.90 -10.65 8.10
CA ASP A 68 5.02 -11.17 9.17
C ASP A 68 3.54 -11.02 8.80
N VAL A 69 2.68 -11.68 9.56
CA VAL A 69 1.23 -11.60 9.46
C VAL A 69 0.73 -10.57 10.48
N VAL A 70 0.01 -9.58 10.01
CA VAL A 70 -0.77 -8.64 10.83
C VAL A 70 -2.09 -9.33 11.15
N LYS A 71 -2.34 -9.56 12.44
CA LYS A 71 -3.56 -10.20 12.96
C LYS A 71 -4.73 -9.22 12.96
N PRO A 72 -5.99 -9.71 13.04
CA PRO A 72 -7.15 -8.86 13.18
C PRO A 72 -7.06 -7.94 14.41
N MET A 73 -7.28 -6.64 14.19
CA MET A 73 -7.21 -5.60 15.22
C MET A 73 -8.58 -5.01 15.51
N ALA A 74 -8.75 -4.43 16.69
CA ALA A 74 -9.98 -3.73 17.10
C ALA A 74 -10.14 -2.37 16.40
N ASP A 75 -9.02 -1.76 15.99
CA ASP A 75 -8.99 -0.43 15.38
C ASP A 75 -8.79 -0.53 13.86
N HIS A 76 -9.27 0.48 13.14
CA HIS A 76 -8.87 0.71 11.76
C HIS A 76 -7.47 1.34 11.73
N VAL A 77 -6.67 0.99 10.74
CA VAL A 77 -5.32 1.56 10.58
C VAL A 77 -5.23 2.32 9.27
N LEU A 78 -4.88 3.60 9.38
CA LEU A 78 -4.51 4.43 8.25
C LEU A 78 -3.01 4.64 8.25
N MET A 79 -2.37 4.53 7.08
CA MET A 79 -0.93 4.72 6.93
C MET A 79 -0.65 5.74 5.84
N ALA A 80 0.34 6.61 6.08
CA ALA A 80 0.92 7.49 5.08
C ALA A 80 2.45 7.41 5.12
N PHE A 81 3.08 7.62 3.97
CA PHE A 81 4.49 7.36 3.76
C PHE A 81 5.23 8.67 3.46
N PRO A 82 6.09 9.16 4.39
CA PRO A 82 6.77 10.46 4.25
C PRO A 82 8.00 10.41 3.35
N ALA A 83 8.61 9.24 3.20
CA ALA A 83 9.92 9.06 2.60
C ALA A 83 9.86 8.42 1.20
N GLU A 84 11.03 7.99 0.72
CA GLU A 84 11.21 7.37 -0.58
C GLU A 84 10.35 6.10 -0.76
N PRO A 85 10.05 5.75 -2.01
CA PRO A 85 9.26 4.57 -2.31
C PRO A 85 9.93 3.29 -1.80
N VAL A 86 9.17 2.48 -1.07
CA VAL A 86 9.59 1.16 -0.57
C VAL A 86 8.68 0.10 -1.15
N ARG A 87 9.29 -0.98 -1.60
CA ARG A 87 8.57 -2.12 -2.16
C ARG A 87 7.88 -2.92 -1.06
N PHE A 88 6.64 -3.32 -1.35
CA PHE A 88 5.89 -4.24 -0.50
C PHE A 88 5.20 -5.34 -1.34
N GLU A 89 4.93 -6.45 -0.68
CA GLU A 89 3.97 -7.46 -1.09
C GLU A 89 2.99 -7.67 0.06
N ARG A 90 1.72 -7.84 -0.29
CA ARG A 90 0.65 -8.10 0.66
C ARG A 90 -0.20 -9.25 0.18
N ARG A 91 -0.54 -10.16 1.10
CA ARG A 91 -1.41 -11.31 0.84
C ARG A 91 -2.54 -11.32 1.87
N ASP A 92 -3.77 -11.42 1.37
CA ASP A 92 -4.97 -11.63 2.17
C ASP A 92 -5.78 -12.79 1.57
N GLY A 93 -5.68 -13.96 2.16
CA GLY A 93 -6.25 -15.18 1.59
C GLY A 93 -5.75 -15.43 0.16
N LYS A 94 -6.67 -15.34 -0.83
CA LYS A 94 -6.35 -15.49 -2.25
C LYS A 94 -5.91 -14.19 -2.93
N ALA A 95 -6.13 -13.05 -2.30
CA ALA A 95 -5.77 -11.76 -2.87
C ALA A 95 -4.27 -11.50 -2.69
N PHE A 96 -3.60 -11.08 -3.76
CA PHE A 96 -2.21 -10.69 -3.76
C PHE A 96 -2.05 -9.29 -4.36
N VAL A 97 -1.44 -8.40 -3.60
CA VAL A 97 -1.15 -7.03 -4.01
C VAL A 97 0.34 -6.78 -3.84
N ASN A 98 0.99 -6.30 -4.88
CA ASN A 98 2.38 -5.84 -4.82
C ASN A 98 2.47 -4.41 -5.33
N GLY A 99 3.48 -3.68 -4.91
CA GLY A 99 3.67 -2.30 -5.33
C GLY A 99 4.76 -1.58 -4.55
N MET A 100 4.68 -0.25 -4.63
CA MET A 100 5.59 0.65 -3.92
C MET A 100 4.78 1.61 -3.05
N THR A 101 5.19 1.77 -1.79
CA THR A 101 4.72 2.90 -0.99
C THR A 101 5.28 4.20 -1.55
N ARG A 102 4.56 5.31 -1.42
CA ARG A 102 5.01 6.61 -1.95
C ARG A 102 4.39 7.76 -1.16
N PRO A 103 5.06 8.92 -1.11
CA PRO A 103 4.42 10.15 -0.69
C PRO A 103 3.13 10.42 -1.48
N GLY A 104 2.06 10.77 -0.78
CA GLY A 104 0.74 10.99 -1.39
C GLY A 104 -0.12 9.74 -1.56
N THR A 105 0.39 8.56 -1.16
CA THR A 105 -0.43 7.35 -1.07
C THR A 105 -0.80 7.03 0.37
N VAL A 106 -1.92 6.35 0.55
CA VAL A 106 -2.39 5.85 1.84
C VAL A 106 -2.68 4.36 1.77
N THR A 107 -2.53 3.69 2.90
CA THR A 107 -3.04 2.35 3.12
C THR A 107 -4.10 2.41 4.18
N VAL A 108 -5.25 1.79 3.94
CA VAL A 108 -6.37 1.66 4.87
C VAL A 108 -6.56 0.19 5.16
N ILE A 109 -6.42 -0.20 6.41
CA ILE A 109 -6.68 -1.55 6.91
C ILE A 109 -7.90 -1.46 7.83
N PRO A 110 -9.06 -1.99 7.41
CA PRO A 110 -10.24 -2.04 8.25
C PRO A 110 -10.01 -2.86 9.52
N ALA A 111 -10.69 -2.51 10.60
CA ALA A 111 -10.73 -3.33 11.80
C ALA A 111 -11.20 -4.77 11.46
N GLY A 112 -10.57 -5.77 12.08
CA GLY A 112 -10.86 -7.18 11.80
C GLY A 112 -10.19 -7.76 10.57
N SER A 113 -9.50 -6.96 9.75
CA SER A 113 -8.72 -7.49 8.61
C SER A 113 -7.43 -8.14 9.09
N SER A 114 -7.02 -9.20 8.38
CA SER A 114 -5.74 -9.89 8.58
C SER A 114 -5.03 -10.01 7.25
N SER A 115 -3.74 -9.78 7.22
CA SER A 115 -2.94 -9.93 6.00
C SER A 115 -1.47 -10.12 6.29
N ARG A 116 -0.81 -10.90 5.43
CA ARG A 116 0.66 -11.05 5.45
C ARG A 116 1.29 -9.88 4.70
N TRP A 117 2.30 -9.29 5.30
CA TRP A 117 3.11 -8.23 4.73
C TRP A 117 4.56 -8.64 4.56
N ASP A 118 5.09 -8.40 3.38
CA ASP A 118 6.50 -8.57 3.06
C ASP A 118 7.02 -7.20 2.58
N ILE A 119 7.80 -6.51 3.42
CA ILE A 119 8.42 -5.20 3.18
C ILE A 119 9.93 -5.43 3.17
N PHE A 120 10.58 -5.08 2.07
CA PHE A 120 11.93 -5.53 1.77
C PHE A 120 13.04 -4.55 2.15
N GLN A 121 12.68 -3.35 2.57
CA GLN A 121 13.60 -2.28 2.92
C GLN A 121 13.11 -1.58 4.19
N PRO A 122 14.00 -0.89 4.94
CA PRO A 122 13.55 -0.06 6.04
C PRO A 122 12.49 0.94 5.60
N LEU A 123 11.43 1.07 6.39
CA LEU A 123 10.28 1.91 6.07
C LEU A 123 10.03 2.91 7.18
N SER A 124 9.81 4.18 6.78
CA SER A 124 9.24 5.21 7.64
C SER A 124 7.76 5.36 7.31
N VAL A 125 6.90 5.33 8.33
CA VAL A 125 5.45 5.37 8.16
C VAL A 125 4.79 6.11 9.31
N VAL A 126 3.82 6.96 9.00
CA VAL A 126 2.88 7.53 9.96
C VAL A 126 1.62 6.71 9.95
N GLN A 127 1.15 6.31 11.13
CA GLN A 127 -0.05 5.51 11.28
C GLN A 127 -1.02 6.23 12.22
N LEU A 128 -2.29 6.19 11.87
CA LEU A 128 -3.42 6.53 12.74
C LEU A 128 -4.19 5.24 13.05
N TYR A 129 -4.31 4.93 14.32
CA TYR A 129 -5.18 3.87 14.83
C TYR A 129 -6.50 4.50 15.22
N LEU A 130 -7.54 4.21 14.45
CA LEU A 130 -8.83 4.86 14.53
C LEU A 130 -9.87 3.88 15.12
N PRO A 131 -10.33 4.09 16.36
CA PRO A 131 -11.36 3.26 16.96
C PRO A 131 -12.67 3.29 16.15
N GLN A 132 -13.37 2.17 16.08
CA GLN A 132 -14.69 2.13 15.43
C GLN A 132 -15.68 3.12 16.06
N ALA A 133 -15.58 3.35 17.39
CA ALA A 133 -16.41 4.31 18.10
C ALA A 133 -16.24 5.74 17.56
N THR A 134 -15.01 6.13 17.18
CA THR A 134 -14.73 7.44 16.58
C THR A 134 -15.42 7.60 15.23
N LEU A 135 -15.35 6.59 14.36
CA LEU A 135 -16.04 6.63 13.07
C LEU A 135 -17.56 6.66 13.24
N LYS A 136 -18.11 5.88 14.18
CA LYS A 136 -19.55 5.89 14.49
C LYS A 136 -20.01 7.26 15.01
N ARG A 137 -19.22 7.91 15.87
CA ARG A 137 -19.50 9.25 16.36
C ARG A 137 -19.53 10.29 15.25
N VAL A 138 -18.46 10.34 14.43
CA VAL A 138 -18.35 11.28 13.30
C VAL A 138 -19.46 11.05 12.26
N ALA A 139 -19.80 9.79 11.96
CA ALA A 139 -20.92 9.46 11.08
C ALA A 139 -22.26 9.98 11.63
N HIS A 140 -22.50 9.82 12.95
CA HIS A 140 -23.70 10.32 13.61
C HIS A 140 -23.77 11.86 13.57
N GLU A 141 -22.67 12.55 13.85
CA GLU A 141 -22.55 14.01 13.76
C GLU A 141 -22.80 14.54 12.34
N ALA A 142 -22.39 13.76 11.33
CA ALA A 142 -22.65 14.04 9.91
C ALA A 142 -24.09 13.73 9.49
N GLY A 143 -24.95 13.21 10.37
CA GLY A 143 -26.32 12.83 10.05
C GLY A 143 -26.46 11.57 9.18
N THR A 144 -25.41 10.73 9.13
CA THR A 144 -25.47 9.46 8.40
C THR A 144 -25.95 8.34 9.33
N ALA A 145 -26.84 7.46 8.83
CA ALA A 145 -27.47 6.42 9.66
C ALA A 145 -26.47 5.35 10.14
N SER A 146 -25.37 5.12 9.41
CA SER A 146 -24.29 4.20 9.80
C SER A 146 -23.01 4.61 9.05
N PRO A 147 -21.83 4.51 9.67
CA PRO A 147 -20.59 4.50 8.89
C PRO A 147 -20.65 3.27 8.00
N GLY A 148 -20.57 3.45 6.68
CA GLY A 148 -20.39 2.32 5.77
C GLY A 148 -19.09 1.57 6.12
N ASP A 149 -19.00 0.30 5.76
CA ASP A 149 -17.77 -0.48 5.94
C ASP A 149 -16.61 0.18 5.20
N LEU A 150 -15.48 0.33 5.89
CA LEU A 150 -14.27 0.84 5.25
C LEU A 150 -13.79 -0.16 4.21
N VAL A 151 -13.47 0.35 3.03
CA VAL A 151 -12.86 -0.44 1.97
C VAL A 151 -11.36 -0.50 2.19
N GLU A 152 -10.84 -1.70 2.22
CA GLU A 152 -9.41 -1.92 2.29
C GLU A 152 -8.70 -1.33 1.06
N ARG A 153 -7.65 -0.57 1.32
CA ARG A 153 -6.83 0.09 0.29
C ARG A 153 -5.35 -0.13 0.61
N THR A 154 -4.56 -0.45 -0.40
CA THR A 154 -3.11 -0.61 -0.23
C THR A 154 -2.38 0.31 -1.20
N ALA A 155 -1.53 1.20 -0.67
CA ALA A 155 -0.78 2.22 -1.42
C ALA A 155 -1.67 2.98 -2.43
N HIS A 156 -2.90 3.28 -2.03
CA HIS A 156 -3.89 4.01 -2.83
C HIS A 156 -3.54 5.49 -2.91
N SER A 157 -3.67 6.10 -4.09
CA SER A 157 -3.41 7.53 -4.28
C SER A 157 -4.50 8.37 -3.61
N ASP A 158 -4.18 9.00 -2.48
CA ASP A 158 -4.98 10.02 -1.80
C ASP A 158 -4.05 11.05 -1.15
N PRO A 159 -3.59 12.04 -1.93
CA PRO A 159 -2.64 13.03 -1.44
C PRO A 159 -3.22 13.95 -0.37
N ILE A 160 -4.55 14.08 -0.26
CA ILE A 160 -5.20 14.88 0.77
C ILE A 160 -5.08 14.17 2.12
N THR A 161 -5.56 12.93 2.22
CA THR A 161 -5.48 12.14 3.44
C THR A 161 -4.02 11.92 3.87
N ALA A 162 -3.12 11.65 2.92
CA ALA A 162 -1.69 11.52 3.20
C ALA A 162 -1.10 12.78 3.83
N ARG A 163 -1.37 13.96 3.28
CA ARG A 163 -0.87 15.24 3.83
C ARG A 163 -1.41 15.51 5.23
N LEU A 164 -2.70 15.30 5.44
CA LEU A 164 -3.33 15.50 6.76
C LEU A 164 -2.69 14.57 7.80
N LEU A 165 -2.47 13.30 7.46
CA LEU A 165 -1.86 12.35 8.37
C LEU A 165 -0.38 12.67 8.66
N LEU A 166 0.38 13.12 7.66
CA LEU A 166 1.77 13.56 7.83
C LEU A 166 1.85 14.83 8.69
N SER A 167 0.93 15.80 8.50
CA SER A 167 0.87 16.99 9.35
C SER A 167 0.55 16.66 10.81
N ALA A 168 -0.21 15.58 11.04
CA ALA A 168 -0.45 15.07 12.40
C ALA A 168 0.85 14.57 13.07
N ALA A 169 1.74 13.97 12.30
CA ALA A 169 3.03 13.49 12.81
C ALA A 169 3.94 14.63 13.28
N ASP A 170 3.89 15.78 12.61
CA ASP A 170 4.68 16.96 13.01
C ASP A 170 4.23 17.54 14.36
N ALA A 171 2.97 17.33 14.73
CA ALA A 171 2.40 17.79 16.02
C ALA A 171 2.51 16.77 17.16
N LEU A 172 3.20 15.64 16.96
CA LEU A 172 3.32 14.59 17.99
C LEU A 172 4.22 14.97 19.17
N GLU A 173 5.12 15.93 19.00
CA GLU A 173 6.08 16.33 20.04
C GLU A 173 5.52 17.41 20.99
N GLY A 174 4.43 18.07 20.61
CA GLY A 174 3.81 19.10 21.42
C GLY A 174 3.08 18.54 22.65
N SER A 175 3.37 19.09 23.83
CA SER A 175 2.70 18.75 25.10
C SER A 175 1.71 19.82 25.57
N ALA A 176 1.61 20.95 24.89
CA ALA A 176 0.71 22.02 25.22
C ALA A 176 -0.77 21.63 24.98
N ALA A 177 -1.69 22.27 25.73
CA ALA A 177 -3.13 22.02 25.58
C ALA A 177 -3.63 22.28 24.14
N LEU A 178 -3.05 23.27 23.46
CA LEU A 178 -3.37 23.58 22.06
C LEU A 178 -2.91 22.48 21.10
N ASP A 179 -1.76 21.82 21.37
CA ASP A 179 -1.30 20.69 20.55
C ASP A 179 -2.23 19.48 20.73
N ALA A 180 -2.72 19.23 21.94
CA ALA A 180 -3.71 18.19 22.19
C ALA A 180 -5.02 18.47 21.45
N LEU A 181 -5.52 19.71 21.50
CA LEU A 181 -6.71 20.14 20.77
C LEU A 181 -6.51 20.02 19.25
N PHE A 182 -5.34 20.45 18.76
CA PHE A 182 -5.01 20.33 17.33
C PHE A 182 -5.03 18.87 16.87
N ARG A 183 -4.39 17.96 17.61
CA ARG A 183 -4.41 16.52 17.31
C ARG A 183 -5.82 15.94 17.32
N HIS A 184 -6.64 16.32 18.30
CA HIS A 184 -8.03 15.90 18.39
C HIS A 184 -8.83 16.31 17.16
N GLN A 185 -8.79 17.60 16.80
CA GLN A 185 -9.50 18.14 15.63
C GLN A 185 -8.98 17.52 14.32
N LEU A 186 -7.67 17.30 14.20
CA LEU A 186 -7.08 16.69 13.02
C LEU A 186 -7.47 15.22 12.88
N THR A 187 -7.60 14.48 13.97
CA THR A 187 -8.10 13.10 13.96
C THR A 187 -9.56 13.03 13.53
N ASP A 188 -10.40 13.95 14.01
CA ASP A 188 -11.79 14.06 13.57
C ASP A 188 -11.91 14.43 12.09
N LEU A 189 -11.05 15.34 11.60
CA LEU A 189 -10.98 15.66 10.19
C LEU A 189 -10.54 14.46 9.35
N LEU A 190 -9.56 13.69 9.82
CA LEU A 190 -9.14 12.43 9.17
C LEU A 190 -10.26 11.40 9.18
N ALA A 191 -10.98 11.22 10.30
CA ALA A 191 -12.12 10.31 10.38
C ALA A 191 -13.24 10.71 9.39
N THR A 192 -13.55 12.01 9.32
CA THR A 192 -14.51 12.57 8.34
C THR A 192 -14.06 12.28 6.91
N ARG A 193 -12.78 12.50 6.63
CA ARG A 193 -12.20 12.24 5.28
C ARG A 193 -12.25 10.77 4.92
N VAL A 194 -11.94 9.88 5.87
CA VAL A 194 -12.00 8.43 5.70
C VAL A 194 -13.41 7.97 5.38
N LEU A 195 -14.41 8.44 6.12
CA LEU A 195 -15.81 8.15 5.83
C LEU A 195 -16.23 8.60 4.44
N ALA A 196 -15.79 9.80 4.02
CA ALA A 196 -16.14 10.35 2.72
C ALA A 196 -15.45 9.65 1.54
N ALA A 197 -14.23 9.14 1.71
CA ALA A 197 -13.39 8.68 0.61
C ALA A 197 -13.12 7.17 0.60
N HIS A 198 -13.27 6.49 1.73
CA HIS A 198 -12.83 5.11 1.88
C HIS A 198 -13.93 4.16 2.40
N THR A 199 -15.21 4.56 2.36
CA THR A 199 -16.35 3.67 2.65
C THR A 199 -16.84 2.96 1.38
N GLY A 200 -17.56 1.84 1.56
CA GLY A 200 -18.05 0.99 0.46
C GLY A 200 -19.16 1.57 -0.40
N SER A 201 -19.69 2.75 -0.11
CA SER A 201 -20.52 3.46 -1.07
C SER A 201 -19.64 3.87 -2.24
N PRO A 202 -20.03 3.58 -3.51
CA PRO A 202 -19.32 4.07 -4.66
C PRO A 202 -19.48 5.59 -4.67
N VAL A 203 -18.59 6.30 -4.01
CA VAL A 203 -18.38 7.71 -4.33
C VAL A 203 -17.93 7.68 -5.77
N ALA A 204 -18.79 8.16 -6.67
CA ALA A 204 -18.39 8.45 -8.03
C ALA A 204 -17.06 9.18 -7.91
N THR A 205 -16.01 8.56 -8.38
CA THR A 205 -14.67 9.14 -8.39
C THR A 205 -14.80 10.45 -9.16
N GLN A 206 -14.93 11.56 -8.42
CA GLN A 206 -14.78 12.86 -9.07
C GLN A 206 -13.38 12.82 -9.68
N PRO A 207 -13.27 13.10 -10.98
CA PRO A 207 -11.96 13.16 -11.61
C PRO A 207 -11.11 14.12 -10.81
N ALA A 208 -9.93 13.68 -10.40
CA ALA A 208 -8.97 14.53 -9.69
C ALA A 208 -8.87 15.84 -10.49
N ILE A 209 -9.13 16.98 -9.84
CA ILE A 209 -9.06 18.29 -10.52
C ILE A 209 -7.64 18.40 -11.08
N GLY A 210 -7.52 18.37 -12.42
CA GLY A 210 -6.24 18.38 -13.13
C GLY A 210 -5.71 17.01 -13.59
N GLY A 211 -6.38 15.88 -13.25
CA GLY A 211 -6.04 14.54 -13.72
C GLY A 211 -6.64 14.19 -15.09
N LEU A 212 -6.24 13.04 -15.66
CA LEU A 212 -6.84 12.47 -16.86
C LEU A 212 -8.22 11.88 -16.53
N SER A 213 -9.16 11.96 -17.47
CA SER A 213 -10.43 11.23 -17.32
C SER A 213 -10.18 9.72 -17.23
N PRO A 214 -11.05 8.94 -16.54
CA PRO A 214 -10.87 7.51 -16.38
C PRO A 214 -10.69 6.76 -17.70
N THR A 215 -11.37 7.20 -18.75
CA THR A 215 -11.26 6.61 -20.09
C THR A 215 -9.92 6.90 -20.74
N ILE A 216 -9.44 8.14 -20.66
CA ILE A 216 -8.13 8.53 -21.21
C ILE A 216 -7.01 7.85 -20.41
N LEU A 217 -7.13 7.82 -19.09
CA LEU A 217 -6.15 7.15 -18.22
C LEU A 217 -6.03 5.66 -18.55
N ARG A 218 -7.15 4.95 -18.70
CA ARG A 218 -7.15 3.53 -19.06
C ARG A 218 -6.46 3.31 -20.42
N ARG A 219 -6.83 4.08 -21.46
CA ARG A 219 -6.18 4.00 -22.77
C ARG A 219 -4.68 4.28 -22.70
N ALA A 220 -4.29 5.29 -21.91
CA ALA A 220 -2.89 5.62 -21.71
C ALA A 220 -2.11 4.45 -21.06
N ILE A 221 -2.67 3.84 -20.05
CA ILE A 221 -2.08 2.67 -19.37
C ILE A 221 -2.00 1.47 -20.33
N GLU A 222 -3.06 1.16 -21.06
CA GLU A 222 -3.09 0.07 -22.04
C GLU A 222 -1.99 0.26 -23.11
N ARG A 223 -1.85 1.48 -23.64
CA ARG A 223 -0.85 1.78 -24.65
C ARG A 223 0.58 1.76 -24.11
N LEU A 224 0.82 2.29 -22.90
CA LEU A 224 2.12 2.20 -22.25
C LEU A 224 2.55 0.75 -21.96
N ARG A 225 1.61 -0.17 -21.82
CA ARG A 225 1.89 -1.61 -21.64
C ARG A 225 2.26 -2.31 -22.97
N SER A 226 1.69 -1.86 -24.07
CA SER A 226 1.85 -2.50 -25.38
C SER A 226 3.01 -1.95 -26.20
N ASP A 227 3.46 -0.72 -25.95
CA ASP A 227 4.52 -0.07 -26.71
C ASP A 227 5.89 -0.23 -26.07
N THR A 228 6.86 -0.67 -26.86
CA THR A 228 8.27 -0.78 -26.47
C THR A 228 9.01 0.56 -26.50
N ASP A 229 8.50 1.56 -27.21
CA ASP A 229 9.07 2.92 -27.31
C ASP A 229 8.19 3.94 -26.55
N ALA A 230 8.59 4.22 -25.32
CA ALA A 230 7.83 5.11 -24.43
C ALA A 230 7.75 6.57 -24.92
N ASP A 231 8.73 7.04 -25.71
CA ASP A 231 8.74 8.45 -26.15
C ASP A 231 7.79 8.70 -27.32
N VAL A 232 7.71 7.76 -28.27
CA VAL A 232 6.74 7.79 -29.36
C VAL A 232 5.33 7.65 -28.82
N SER A 233 5.14 6.78 -27.87
CA SER A 233 3.87 6.54 -27.17
C SER A 233 3.35 7.79 -26.45
N LEU A 234 4.22 8.54 -25.76
CA LEU A 234 3.83 9.74 -25.02
C LEU A 234 3.30 10.89 -25.91
N ALA A 235 3.93 11.10 -27.06
CA ALA A 235 3.45 12.14 -28.00
C ALA A 235 2.08 11.78 -28.55
N ALA A 236 1.87 10.51 -28.92
CA ALA A 236 0.59 10.02 -29.39
C ALA A 236 -0.49 10.05 -28.30
N LEU A 237 -0.16 9.63 -27.07
CA LEU A 237 -1.08 9.67 -25.95
C LEU A 237 -1.52 11.11 -25.57
N ALA A 238 -0.58 12.05 -25.62
CA ALA A 238 -0.89 13.44 -25.39
C ALA A 238 -1.82 14.00 -26.49
N SER A 239 -1.55 13.66 -27.76
CA SER A 239 -2.38 14.03 -28.90
C SER A 239 -3.79 13.43 -28.77
N ASP A 240 -3.90 12.14 -28.44
CA ASP A 240 -5.18 11.44 -28.25
C ASP A 240 -6.01 12.04 -27.10
N ALA A 241 -5.34 12.62 -26.12
CA ALA A 241 -5.95 13.32 -24.99
C ALA A 241 -6.29 14.80 -25.29
N GLY A 242 -5.89 15.32 -26.46
CA GLY A 242 -6.02 16.75 -26.77
C GLY A 242 -5.15 17.64 -25.90
N LEU A 243 -4.04 17.13 -25.36
CA LEU A 243 -3.15 17.81 -24.43
C LEU A 243 -1.74 17.98 -25.02
N SER A 244 -1.01 19.00 -24.57
CA SER A 244 0.43 19.02 -24.80
C SER A 244 1.13 17.91 -24.00
N ARG A 245 2.31 17.47 -24.44
CA ARG A 245 3.12 16.46 -23.69
C ARG A 245 3.32 16.83 -22.23
N PHE A 246 3.58 18.10 -21.95
CA PHE A 246 3.77 18.60 -20.59
C PHE A 246 2.50 18.47 -19.75
N HIS A 247 1.37 18.93 -20.28
CA HIS A 247 0.07 18.82 -19.59
C HIS A 247 -0.37 17.38 -19.41
N PHE A 248 -0.14 16.52 -20.41
CA PHE A 248 -0.43 15.09 -20.30
C PHE A 248 0.40 14.43 -19.19
N CYS A 249 1.73 14.66 -19.15
CA CYS A 249 2.59 14.11 -18.10
C CYS A 249 2.18 14.56 -16.70
N ARG A 250 1.78 15.84 -16.56
CA ARG A 250 1.28 16.38 -15.30
C ARG A 250 -0.04 15.72 -14.91
N ALA A 251 -1.02 15.69 -15.81
CA ALA A 251 -2.33 15.09 -15.55
C ALA A 251 -2.24 13.58 -15.30
N PHE A 252 -1.36 12.87 -16.01
CA PHE A 252 -1.07 11.46 -15.76
C PHE A 252 -0.47 11.25 -14.36
N LYS A 253 0.48 12.12 -13.95
CA LYS A 253 1.06 12.09 -12.61
C LYS A 253 0.02 12.40 -11.53
N GLU A 254 -0.87 13.35 -11.75
CA GLU A 254 -1.99 13.61 -10.82
C GLU A 254 -2.91 12.41 -10.68
N SER A 255 -3.16 11.68 -11.79
CA SER A 255 -4.03 10.50 -11.78
C SER A 255 -3.40 9.24 -11.19
N THR A 256 -2.06 9.06 -11.37
CA THR A 256 -1.37 7.81 -11.03
C THR A 256 -0.33 7.95 -9.92
N GLY A 257 -0.02 9.18 -9.52
CA GLY A 257 1.08 9.49 -8.62
C GLY A 257 2.48 9.46 -9.29
N LEU A 258 2.58 9.02 -10.54
CA LEU A 258 3.84 8.84 -11.26
C LEU A 258 3.82 9.53 -12.62
N SER A 259 5.00 9.99 -13.06
CA SER A 259 5.16 10.31 -14.48
C SER A 259 5.00 9.05 -15.33
N PRO A 260 4.56 9.17 -16.61
CA PRO A 260 4.40 8.02 -17.51
C PRO A 260 5.62 7.10 -17.57
N HIS A 261 6.82 7.67 -17.71
CA HIS A 261 8.07 6.89 -17.71
C HIS A 261 8.36 6.19 -16.38
N ALA A 262 8.07 6.82 -15.25
CA ALA A 262 8.24 6.21 -13.94
C ALA A 262 7.24 5.07 -13.73
N TRP A 263 6.01 5.26 -14.22
CA TRP A 263 4.95 4.26 -14.19
C TRP A 263 5.32 3.03 -15.04
N LEU A 264 5.81 3.25 -16.27
CA LEU A 264 6.23 2.18 -17.17
C LEU A 264 7.40 1.37 -16.57
N ARG A 265 8.42 2.05 -16.05
CA ARG A 265 9.56 1.36 -15.40
C ARG A 265 9.13 0.51 -14.22
N GLN A 266 8.16 1.00 -13.44
CA GLN A 266 7.62 0.22 -12.35
C GLN A 266 6.85 -1.00 -12.85
N HIS A 267 6.01 -0.83 -13.86
CA HIS A 267 5.26 -1.93 -14.46
C HIS A 267 6.19 -3.02 -15.01
N GLN A 268 7.25 -2.62 -15.73
CA GLN A 268 8.28 -3.54 -16.21
C GLN A 268 8.98 -4.29 -15.06
N LEU A 269 9.25 -3.60 -13.94
CA LEU A 269 9.81 -4.24 -12.76
C LEU A 269 8.86 -5.27 -12.16
N GLU A 270 7.57 -4.96 -12.05
CA GLU A 270 6.54 -5.87 -11.55
C GLU A 270 6.42 -7.12 -12.45
N GLN A 271 6.45 -6.93 -13.77
CA GLN A 271 6.51 -8.04 -14.74
C GLN A 271 7.77 -8.88 -14.56
N ALA A 272 8.95 -8.23 -14.46
CA ALA A 272 10.22 -8.93 -14.22
C ALA A 272 10.14 -9.83 -12.97
N MET A 273 9.62 -9.31 -11.88
CA MET A 273 9.50 -10.05 -10.63
C MET A 273 8.53 -11.24 -10.75
N ASN A 274 7.42 -11.05 -11.46
CA ASN A 274 6.48 -12.14 -11.73
C ASN A 274 7.12 -13.23 -12.59
N MET A 275 7.81 -12.88 -13.66
CA MET A 275 8.51 -13.84 -14.54
C MET A 275 9.60 -14.58 -13.79
N LEU A 276 10.43 -13.89 -13.01
CA LEU A 276 11.47 -14.50 -12.18
C LEU A 276 10.92 -15.53 -11.18
N ARG A 277 9.71 -15.31 -10.68
CA ARG A 277 9.05 -16.19 -9.71
C ARG A 277 8.35 -17.37 -10.38
N SER A 278 7.63 -17.11 -11.50
CA SER A 278 6.66 -18.05 -12.07
C SER A 278 7.21 -18.84 -13.27
N THR A 279 8.36 -18.46 -13.84
CA THR A 279 8.95 -19.14 -15.01
C THR A 279 10.40 -19.57 -14.76
N ASP A 280 10.86 -20.56 -15.53
CA ASP A 280 12.26 -21.01 -15.55
C ASP A 280 13.11 -20.28 -16.61
N ASP A 281 12.54 -19.26 -17.25
CA ASP A 281 13.22 -18.49 -18.28
C ASP A 281 14.55 -17.92 -17.80
N SER A 282 15.54 -17.90 -18.68
CA SER A 282 16.84 -17.32 -18.35
C SER A 282 16.73 -15.82 -18.07
N ILE A 283 17.62 -15.30 -17.23
CA ILE A 283 17.67 -13.85 -16.96
C ILE A 283 17.86 -13.04 -18.26
N VAL A 284 18.57 -13.64 -19.25
CA VAL A 284 18.76 -13.04 -20.58
C VAL A 284 17.43 -12.96 -21.32
N SER A 285 16.64 -14.04 -21.32
CA SER A 285 15.34 -14.10 -21.98
C SER A 285 14.37 -13.07 -21.38
N ILE A 286 14.28 -13.01 -20.05
CA ILE A 286 13.45 -12.02 -19.34
C ILE A 286 13.89 -10.58 -19.66
N ALA A 287 15.20 -10.32 -19.70
CA ALA A 287 15.71 -9.00 -20.06
C ALA A 287 15.30 -8.59 -21.49
N ALA A 288 15.39 -9.51 -22.44
CA ALA A 288 15.00 -9.28 -23.83
C ALA A 288 13.49 -9.04 -23.96
N GLU A 289 12.67 -9.86 -23.29
CA GLU A 289 11.20 -9.73 -23.31
C GLU A 289 10.72 -8.40 -22.72
N LEU A 290 11.42 -7.89 -21.70
CA LEU A 290 11.15 -6.59 -21.08
C LEU A 290 11.76 -5.40 -21.85
N GLY A 291 12.38 -5.63 -23.02
CA GLY A 291 12.93 -4.59 -23.89
C GLY A 291 14.28 -4.02 -23.44
N TYR A 292 15.01 -4.71 -22.55
CA TYR A 292 16.36 -4.29 -22.20
C TYR A 292 17.39 -4.70 -23.25
N SER A 293 18.31 -3.81 -23.57
CA SER A 293 19.38 -4.04 -24.55
C SER A 293 20.39 -5.11 -24.14
N SER A 294 20.44 -5.45 -22.84
CA SER A 294 21.32 -6.51 -22.31
C SER A 294 20.89 -6.99 -20.93
N GLN A 295 21.31 -8.20 -20.57
CA GLN A 295 21.15 -8.73 -19.20
C GLN A 295 21.80 -7.82 -18.16
N THR A 296 22.94 -7.20 -18.47
CA THR A 296 23.65 -6.30 -17.55
C THR A 296 22.85 -5.04 -17.28
N ALA A 297 22.26 -4.43 -18.33
CA ALA A 297 21.40 -3.26 -18.19
C ALA A 297 20.15 -3.58 -17.35
N PHE A 298 19.53 -4.73 -17.60
CA PHE A 298 18.41 -5.22 -16.80
C PHE A 298 18.81 -5.44 -15.35
N ALA A 299 19.89 -6.17 -15.08
CA ALA A 299 20.35 -6.46 -13.72
C ALA A 299 20.69 -5.19 -12.92
N ALA A 300 21.32 -4.20 -13.58
CA ALA A 300 21.60 -2.90 -12.96
C ALA A 300 20.32 -2.13 -12.62
N ALA A 301 19.36 -2.07 -13.54
CA ALA A 301 18.07 -1.42 -13.33
C ALA A 301 17.26 -2.13 -12.24
N PHE A 302 17.20 -3.45 -12.27
CA PHE A 302 16.51 -4.28 -11.27
C PHE A 302 17.12 -4.06 -9.88
N ARG A 303 18.46 -4.15 -9.75
CA ARG A 303 19.15 -3.92 -8.47
C ARG A 303 18.96 -2.50 -7.94
N LYS A 304 18.97 -1.49 -8.81
CA LYS A 304 18.71 -0.09 -8.42
C LYS A 304 17.33 0.09 -7.80
N LEU A 305 16.34 -0.66 -8.30
CA LEU A 305 14.94 -0.54 -7.86
C LEU A 305 14.58 -1.47 -6.69
N THR A 306 15.24 -2.64 -6.58
CA THR A 306 14.90 -3.68 -5.58
C THR A 306 15.95 -3.84 -4.49
N GLY A 307 17.15 -3.33 -4.69
CA GLY A 307 18.30 -3.52 -3.80
C GLY A 307 19.06 -4.83 -4.01
N GLU A 308 18.55 -5.78 -4.82
CA GLU A 308 19.13 -7.10 -5.04
C GLU A 308 19.20 -7.48 -6.53
N THR A 309 20.01 -8.49 -6.86
CA THR A 309 20.11 -8.95 -8.27
C THR A 309 18.90 -9.79 -8.67
N PRO A 310 18.54 -9.89 -9.98
CA PRO A 310 17.48 -10.77 -10.45
C PRO A 310 17.68 -12.24 -10.04
N SER A 311 18.92 -12.72 -10.00
CA SER A 311 19.25 -14.08 -9.58
C SER A 311 19.02 -14.32 -8.11
N ASP A 312 19.40 -13.38 -7.24
CA ASP A 312 19.18 -13.44 -5.80
C ASP A 312 17.68 -13.37 -5.49
N TRP A 313 16.98 -12.46 -6.20
CA TRP A 313 15.53 -12.36 -6.13
C TRP A 313 14.84 -13.69 -6.47
N ARG A 314 15.21 -14.33 -7.61
CA ARG A 314 14.64 -15.62 -8.02
C ARG A 314 14.85 -16.69 -6.97
N ARG A 315 16.08 -16.80 -6.45
CA ARG A 315 16.44 -17.81 -5.42
C ARG A 315 15.65 -17.64 -4.13
N ARG A 316 15.35 -16.39 -3.75
CA ARG A 316 14.61 -16.08 -2.53
C ARG A 316 13.09 -16.24 -2.69
N SER A 317 12.56 -16.01 -3.90
CA SER A 317 11.11 -15.96 -4.14
C SER A 317 10.50 -17.29 -4.58
N ARG A 318 11.33 -18.32 -4.74
CA ARG A 318 10.97 -19.73 -4.97
C ARG A 318 11.21 -20.57 -3.74
#